data_b515f31e0485c05bc6630146c12ba831
#
_entry.id   b515f31e0485c05bc6630146c12ba831
#
_cell.length_a   1.000
_cell.length_b   1.000
_cell.length_c   1.000
_cell.angle_alpha   90.00
_cell.angle_beta   90.00
_cell.angle_gamma   90.00
#
_symmetry.space_group_name_H-M   'P 1'
#
loop_
_entity.id
_entity.type
_entity.pdbx_description
1 polymer ?
#
loop_
_entity_poly.entity_id
_entity_poly.type
_entity_poly.pdbx_seq_one_letter_code
_entity_poly.pdbx_strand_id
1 'polypeptide(L)'
;MLDTDAPYVMVRRAWHTESNRPIIMTELKTKAARRDIAIPNCLADCLREAKEKTQSEFVVANKEGGPLSYTEFRSLWRFIVVRTAKPRIAKKKVGGKYVKYILYPQLGEMARNNGKVQYVLDFEVTPHQLRHTYITNLIAAGVDPKTVQYLAGHESSKITMDIYAKVKYNRPEEVAKALDGAFTLWNEQNGI
;
A
#
# COMPACT_ATOMS: atom_id res chain seq x y z
N MET A 1 -13.97 -1.58 12.95
CA MET A 1 -15.32 -1.04 12.68
C MET A 1 -15.67 -1.29 11.22
N LEU A 2 -16.02 -2.55 10.94
CA LEU A 2 -16.29 -2.99 9.56
C LEU A 2 -17.79 -2.99 9.22
N ASP A 3 -18.65 -3.10 10.25
CA ASP A 3 -20.10 -3.28 10.10
C ASP A 3 -20.84 -1.93 10.22
N THR A 4 -20.44 -0.97 9.39
CA THR A 4 -21.03 0.36 9.30
C THR A 4 -21.18 0.75 7.84
N ASP A 5 -22.04 1.73 7.53
CA ASP A 5 -22.20 2.27 6.16
C ASP A 5 -20.91 2.91 5.62
N ALA A 6 -20.01 3.33 6.52
CA ALA A 6 -18.69 3.86 6.19
C ALA A 6 -17.61 3.10 6.98
N PRO A 7 -17.17 1.92 6.51
CA PRO A 7 -16.20 1.10 7.23
C PRO A 7 -14.84 1.78 7.33
N TYR A 8 -14.15 1.57 8.46
CA TYR A 8 -12.85 2.18 8.71
C TYR A 8 -11.94 1.29 9.57
N VAL A 9 -10.64 1.53 9.46
CA VAL A 9 -9.57 0.92 10.25
C VAL A 9 -8.99 1.93 11.21
N MET A 10 -8.91 1.58 12.48
CA MET A 10 -8.30 2.41 13.53
C MET A 10 -6.82 2.07 13.68
N VAL A 11 -5.93 3.02 13.43
CA VAL A 11 -4.50 2.87 13.71
C VAL A 11 -4.24 3.34 15.14
N ARG A 12 -4.01 2.39 16.05
CA ARG A 12 -3.82 2.63 17.49
C ARG A 12 -2.54 2.01 18.03
N ARG A 13 -1.99 1.03 17.35
CA ARG A 13 -0.80 0.28 17.74
C ARG A 13 0.16 0.20 16.56
N ALA A 14 1.43 0.04 16.83
CA ALA A 14 2.45 -0.23 15.83
C ALA A 14 3.09 -1.59 16.08
N TRP A 15 3.53 -2.21 15.02
CA TRP A 15 4.31 -3.43 15.06
C TRP A 15 5.74 -3.13 14.63
N HIS A 16 6.72 -3.66 15.35
CA HIS A 16 8.11 -3.73 14.93
C HIS A 16 8.76 -5.03 15.44
N THR A 17 10.01 -5.27 15.13
CA THR A 17 10.71 -6.47 15.57
C THR A 17 12.07 -6.11 16.15
N GLU A 18 12.40 -6.75 17.28
CA GLU A 18 13.74 -6.74 17.87
C GLU A 18 14.30 -8.15 17.83
N SER A 19 15.49 -8.31 17.23
CA SER A 19 16.10 -9.64 17.04
C SER A 19 15.12 -10.68 16.46
N ASN A 20 14.32 -10.25 15.46
CA ASN A 20 13.26 -11.03 14.82
C ASN A 20 12.04 -11.36 15.70
N ARG A 21 11.97 -10.91 16.93
CA ARG A 21 10.80 -11.08 17.80
C ARG A 21 9.82 -9.95 17.55
N PRO A 22 8.54 -10.24 17.28
CA PRO A 22 7.55 -9.20 17.08
C PRO A 22 7.20 -8.50 18.39
N ILE A 23 7.13 -7.17 18.34
CA ILE A 23 6.73 -6.32 19.45
C ILE A 23 5.56 -5.46 19.01
N ILE A 24 4.48 -5.48 19.77
CA ILE A 24 3.32 -4.62 19.57
C ILE A 24 3.44 -3.43 20.52
N MET A 25 3.66 -2.26 19.93
CA MET A 25 3.71 -1.00 20.67
C MET A 25 2.31 -0.40 20.80
N THR A 26 1.94 -0.08 22.02
CA THR A 26 0.68 0.64 22.32
C THR A 26 0.82 2.14 22.11
N GLU A 27 2.04 2.67 22.20
CA GLU A 27 2.37 4.05 21.92
C GLU A 27 2.86 4.21 20.48
N LEU A 28 2.27 5.15 19.76
CA LEU A 28 2.67 5.48 18.40
C LEU A 28 3.74 6.59 18.43
N LYS A 29 4.70 6.51 17.52
CA LYS A 29 5.83 7.43 17.45
C LYS A 29 5.42 8.91 17.34
N THR A 30 4.29 9.20 16.71
CA THR A 30 3.80 10.57 16.53
C THR A 30 2.29 10.64 16.76
N LYS A 31 1.79 11.84 17.10
CA LYS A 31 0.34 12.08 17.22
C LYS A 31 -0.39 11.83 15.89
N ALA A 32 0.21 12.19 14.76
CA ALA A 32 -0.33 11.98 13.42
C ALA A 32 -0.45 10.48 13.05
N ALA A 33 0.29 9.60 13.71
CA ALA A 33 0.17 8.16 13.49
C ALA A 33 -1.17 7.61 14.00
N ARG A 34 -1.77 8.22 15.05
CA ARG A 34 -3.08 7.82 15.58
C ARG A 34 -4.19 8.41 14.71
N ARG A 35 -4.87 7.57 13.95
CA ARG A 35 -5.88 8.01 12.99
C ARG A 35 -6.87 6.91 12.66
N ASP A 36 -7.97 7.30 12.04
CA ASP A 36 -8.99 6.42 11.48
C ASP A 36 -8.95 6.55 9.96
N ILE A 37 -8.84 5.42 9.28
CA ILE A 37 -8.69 5.37 7.83
C ILE A 37 -9.96 4.75 7.27
N ALA A 38 -10.76 5.54 6.56
CA ALA A 38 -11.89 5.03 5.80
C ALA A 38 -11.38 4.04 4.74
N ILE A 39 -12.08 2.92 4.59
CA ILE A 39 -11.74 1.88 3.63
C ILE A 39 -12.94 1.61 2.70
N PRO A 40 -12.71 1.20 1.45
CA PRO A 40 -13.79 0.81 0.55
C PRO A 40 -14.47 -0.48 1.03
N ASN A 41 -15.74 -0.64 0.68
CA ASN A 41 -16.55 -1.80 1.09
C ASN A 41 -15.91 -3.14 0.66
N CYS A 42 -15.34 -3.22 -0.54
CA CYS A 42 -14.65 -4.42 -1.00
C CYS A 42 -13.49 -4.85 -0.09
N LEU A 43 -12.76 -3.89 0.52
CA LEU A 43 -11.72 -4.22 1.50
C LEU A 43 -12.34 -4.62 2.85
N ALA A 44 -13.42 -3.98 3.26
CA ALA A 44 -14.14 -4.36 4.47
C ALA A 44 -14.67 -5.80 4.37
N ASP A 45 -15.21 -6.20 3.23
CA ASP A 45 -15.69 -7.57 2.95
C ASP A 45 -14.52 -8.58 3.03
N CYS A 46 -13.39 -8.28 2.37
CA CYS A 46 -12.20 -9.12 2.47
C CYS A 46 -11.70 -9.28 3.93
N LEU A 47 -11.78 -8.21 4.73
CA LEU A 47 -11.36 -8.26 6.13
C LEU A 47 -12.34 -9.05 7.01
N ARG A 48 -13.66 -8.96 6.76
CA ARG A 48 -14.67 -9.80 7.43
C ARG A 48 -14.43 -11.27 7.12
N GLU A 49 -14.30 -11.61 5.84
CA GLU A 49 -14.02 -12.97 5.41
C GLU A 49 -12.72 -13.53 6.01
N ALA A 50 -11.67 -12.71 6.08
CA ALA A 50 -10.41 -13.10 6.73
C ALA A 50 -10.59 -13.34 8.22
N LYS A 51 -11.38 -12.52 8.90
CA LYS A 51 -11.69 -12.67 10.33
C LYS A 51 -12.48 -13.93 10.63
N GLU A 52 -13.44 -14.28 9.79
CA GLU A 52 -14.23 -15.52 9.94
C GLU A 52 -13.37 -16.80 9.80
N LYS A 53 -12.32 -16.73 8.98
CA LYS A 53 -11.40 -17.85 8.72
C LYS A 53 -10.31 -18.02 9.77
N THR A 54 -10.17 -17.08 10.70
CA THR A 54 -9.12 -17.13 11.74
C THR A 54 -9.69 -16.99 13.13
N GLN A 55 -9.12 -17.74 14.08
CA GLN A 55 -9.40 -17.56 15.50
C GLN A 55 -8.42 -16.57 16.18
N SER A 56 -7.46 -16.04 15.41
CA SER A 56 -6.50 -15.08 15.90
C SER A 56 -7.11 -13.66 16.01
N GLU A 57 -6.61 -12.87 16.97
CA GLU A 57 -6.89 -11.45 17.02
C GLU A 57 -6.22 -10.67 15.85
N PHE A 58 -5.23 -11.28 15.19
CA PHE A 58 -4.51 -10.72 14.04
C PHE A 58 -5.11 -11.21 12.73
N VAL A 59 -5.42 -10.29 11.81
CA VAL A 59 -5.87 -10.63 10.45
C VAL A 59 -4.80 -11.40 9.68
N VAL A 60 -3.53 -11.06 9.91
CA VAL A 60 -2.38 -11.79 9.39
C VAL A 60 -1.56 -12.27 10.58
N ALA A 61 -1.69 -13.54 10.91
CA ALA A 61 -1.08 -14.18 12.06
C ALA A 61 0.04 -15.15 11.63
N ASN A 62 0.93 -15.44 12.57
CA ASN A 62 1.84 -16.57 12.45
C ASN A 62 1.10 -17.91 12.71
N LYS A 63 1.81 -19.03 12.67
CA LYS A 63 1.21 -20.36 12.85
C LYS A 63 0.62 -20.60 14.25
N GLU A 64 1.13 -19.90 15.24
CA GLU A 64 0.69 -19.93 16.63
C GLU A 64 -0.45 -18.94 16.91
N GLY A 65 -0.93 -18.20 15.89
CA GLY A 65 -1.97 -17.18 16.02
C GLY A 65 -1.50 -15.84 16.56
N GLY A 66 -0.18 -15.65 16.72
CA GLY A 66 0.44 -14.39 17.17
C GLY A 66 0.83 -13.45 16.03
N PRO A 67 1.45 -12.30 16.36
CA PRO A 67 1.95 -11.37 15.38
C PRO A 67 3.14 -11.94 14.60
N LEU A 68 3.30 -11.52 13.33
CA LEU A 68 4.39 -11.97 12.49
C LEU A 68 5.75 -11.50 12.99
N SER A 69 6.75 -12.35 12.93
CA SER A 69 8.16 -11.96 12.97
C SER A 69 8.56 -11.25 11.66
N TYR A 70 9.72 -10.60 11.65
CA TYR A 70 10.23 -9.95 10.44
C TYR A 70 10.48 -10.94 9.30
N THR A 71 11.02 -12.12 9.60
CA THR A 71 11.26 -13.19 8.61
C THR A 71 9.96 -13.74 8.02
N GLU A 72 8.93 -13.91 8.83
CA GLU A 72 7.62 -14.34 8.34
C GLU A 72 6.98 -13.28 7.45
N PHE A 73 6.99 -12.01 7.88
CA PHE A 73 6.52 -10.90 7.05
C PHE A 73 7.26 -10.86 5.71
N ARG A 74 8.60 -10.94 5.70
CA ARG A 74 9.39 -11.00 4.46
C ARG A 74 9.05 -12.21 3.60
N SER A 75 8.74 -13.35 4.20
CA SER A 75 8.35 -14.54 3.46
C SER A 75 7.00 -14.36 2.80
N LEU A 76 5.99 -13.83 3.50
CA LEU A 76 4.69 -13.50 2.93
C LEU A 76 4.82 -12.46 1.80
N TRP A 77 5.59 -11.40 2.03
CA TRP A 77 5.82 -10.37 1.00
C TRP A 77 6.49 -10.95 -0.25
N ARG A 78 7.38 -11.93 -0.07
CA ARG A 78 8.03 -12.63 -1.18
C ARG A 78 7.03 -13.35 -2.09
N PHE A 79 5.90 -13.82 -1.61
CA PHE A 79 4.84 -14.39 -2.45
C PHE A 79 4.28 -13.36 -3.43
N ILE A 80 4.16 -12.10 -3.03
CA ILE A 80 3.73 -11.00 -3.91
C ILE A 80 4.83 -10.73 -4.95
N VAL A 81 6.09 -10.66 -4.51
CA VAL A 81 7.26 -10.43 -5.39
C VAL A 81 7.50 -11.60 -6.36
N VAL A 82 7.21 -12.84 -5.93
CA VAL A 82 7.32 -14.03 -6.81
C VAL A 82 6.39 -13.94 -8.02
N ARG A 83 5.29 -13.19 -7.91
CA ARG A 83 4.38 -12.94 -9.04
C ARG A 83 4.91 -11.91 -10.05
N THR A 84 6.05 -11.29 -9.76
CA THR A 84 6.67 -10.29 -10.63
C THR A 84 7.52 -10.96 -11.70
N ALA A 85 7.24 -10.68 -12.97
CA ALA A 85 7.95 -11.20 -14.14
C ALA A 85 9.34 -10.56 -14.39
N LYS A 86 10.00 -10.07 -13.33
CA LYS A 86 11.35 -9.49 -13.42
C LYS A 86 12.43 -10.54 -13.37
N PRO A 87 13.56 -10.34 -14.09
CA PRO A 87 14.73 -11.18 -13.96
C PRO A 87 15.22 -11.26 -12.52
N ARG A 88 15.54 -12.46 -12.05
CA ARG A 88 16.03 -12.68 -10.69
C ARG A 88 17.01 -13.83 -10.62
N ILE A 89 17.91 -13.79 -9.63
CA ILE A 89 18.84 -14.88 -9.37
C ILE A 89 18.09 -16.03 -8.70
N ALA A 90 18.08 -17.17 -9.35
CA ALA A 90 17.57 -18.43 -8.82
C ALA A 90 18.74 -19.40 -8.59
N LYS A 91 18.49 -20.46 -7.83
CA LYS A 91 19.46 -21.53 -7.56
C LYS A 91 18.87 -22.87 -7.99
N LYS A 92 19.68 -23.69 -8.66
CA LYS A 92 19.36 -25.09 -8.95
C LYS A 92 20.47 -26.01 -8.43
N LYS A 93 20.11 -27.23 -8.03
CA LYS A 93 21.07 -28.25 -7.60
C LYS A 93 21.57 -28.99 -8.84
N VAL A 94 22.87 -28.97 -9.04
CA VAL A 94 23.55 -29.68 -10.14
C VAL A 94 24.74 -30.45 -9.54
N GLY A 95 24.80 -31.78 -9.68
CA GLY A 95 25.87 -32.57 -9.11
C GLY A 95 26.05 -32.41 -7.60
N GLY A 96 24.96 -32.23 -6.84
CA GLY A 96 25.01 -32.01 -5.37
C GLY A 96 25.30 -30.57 -4.92
N LYS A 97 25.75 -29.68 -5.82
CA LYS A 97 26.08 -28.28 -5.53
C LYS A 97 25.01 -27.34 -6.04
N TYR A 98 24.81 -26.20 -5.34
CA TYR A 98 23.89 -25.17 -5.79
C TYR A 98 24.57 -24.21 -6.77
N VAL A 99 24.05 -24.16 -7.99
CA VAL A 99 24.50 -23.23 -9.04
C VAL A 99 23.48 -22.10 -9.18
N LYS A 100 23.98 -20.87 -9.21
CA LYS A 100 23.15 -19.67 -9.46
C LYS A 100 22.90 -19.53 -10.96
N TYR A 101 21.68 -19.14 -11.33
CA TYR A 101 21.33 -18.75 -12.70
C TYR A 101 20.34 -17.62 -12.68
N ILE A 102 20.21 -16.88 -13.78
CA ILE A 102 19.21 -15.84 -13.93
C ILE A 102 17.94 -16.49 -14.49
N LEU A 103 16.82 -16.29 -13.77
CA LEU A 103 15.50 -16.68 -14.22
C LEU A 103 14.84 -15.47 -14.87
N TYR A 104 14.32 -15.64 -16.08
CA TYR A 104 13.54 -14.65 -16.83
C TYR A 104 12.09 -15.14 -16.94
N PRO A 105 11.22 -14.88 -15.94
CA PRO A 105 9.82 -15.27 -16.04
C PRO A 105 9.09 -14.36 -17.05
N GLN A 106 8.07 -14.94 -17.70
CA GLN A 106 7.20 -14.20 -18.61
C GLN A 106 5.86 -13.90 -17.93
N LEU A 107 5.22 -12.77 -18.27
CA LEU A 107 3.85 -12.51 -17.84
C LEU A 107 2.93 -13.63 -18.33
N GLY A 108 2.07 -14.11 -17.43
CA GLY A 108 1.17 -15.24 -17.68
C GLY A 108 1.79 -16.63 -17.45
N GLU A 109 3.13 -16.74 -17.30
CA GLU A 109 3.79 -18.00 -17.01
C GLU A 109 3.54 -18.46 -15.57
N MET A 110 3.38 -19.77 -15.39
CA MET A 110 3.29 -20.37 -14.05
C MET A 110 4.68 -20.51 -13.41
N ALA A 111 4.76 -20.27 -12.11
CA ALA A 111 6.02 -20.43 -11.39
C ALA A 111 6.47 -21.90 -11.35
N ARG A 112 7.73 -22.17 -11.75
CA ARG A 112 8.28 -23.54 -11.87
C ARG A 112 8.16 -24.39 -10.61
N ASN A 113 8.31 -23.76 -9.43
CA ASN A 113 8.31 -24.48 -8.15
C ASN A 113 6.94 -24.41 -7.44
N ASN A 114 5.96 -23.72 -8.01
CA ASN A 114 4.62 -23.62 -7.45
C ASN A 114 3.63 -23.33 -8.58
N GLY A 115 3.05 -24.39 -9.13
CA GLY A 115 2.06 -24.31 -10.21
C GLY A 115 0.74 -23.61 -9.87
N LYS A 116 0.58 -23.10 -8.64
CA LYS A 116 -0.55 -22.25 -8.24
C LYS A 116 -0.24 -20.75 -8.34
N VAL A 117 1.01 -20.39 -8.62
CA VAL A 117 1.46 -19.00 -8.68
C VAL A 117 1.74 -18.62 -10.13
N GLN A 118 1.01 -17.64 -10.65
CA GLN A 118 1.22 -17.06 -11.97
C GLN A 118 1.93 -15.71 -11.85
N TYR A 119 2.83 -15.40 -12.79
CA TYR A 119 3.48 -14.09 -12.88
C TYR A 119 2.52 -13.09 -13.52
N VAL A 120 1.95 -12.20 -12.69
CA VAL A 120 0.90 -11.24 -13.10
C VAL A 120 1.36 -9.79 -13.11
N LEU A 121 2.60 -9.52 -12.68
CA LEU A 121 3.16 -8.18 -12.59
C LEU A 121 4.49 -8.11 -13.35
N ASP A 122 4.76 -7.00 -14.02
CA ASP A 122 6.03 -6.68 -14.70
C ASP A 122 6.91 -5.70 -13.91
N PHE A 123 6.48 -5.30 -12.73
CA PHE A 123 7.18 -4.38 -11.83
C PHE A 123 7.31 -4.95 -10.41
N GLU A 124 8.30 -4.48 -9.68
CA GLU A 124 8.44 -4.77 -8.26
C GLU A 124 7.40 -4.04 -7.44
N VAL A 125 6.87 -4.71 -6.42
CA VAL A 125 5.91 -4.14 -5.46
C VAL A 125 6.52 -4.11 -4.07
N THR A 126 6.59 -2.94 -3.46
CA THR A 126 7.00 -2.75 -2.07
C THR A 126 5.85 -2.11 -1.27
N PRO A 127 5.78 -2.31 0.06
CA PRO A 127 4.78 -1.63 0.89
C PRO A 127 4.81 -0.11 0.73
N HIS A 128 6.00 0.44 0.52
CA HIS A 128 6.18 1.89 0.35
C HIS A 128 5.59 2.39 -0.97
N GLN A 129 5.76 1.64 -2.05
CA GLN A 129 5.12 1.96 -3.34
C GLN A 129 3.60 1.90 -3.25
N LEU A 130 3.03 0.91 -2.55
CA LEU A 130 1.57 0.86 -2.34
C LEU A 130 1.07 2.09 -1.59
N ARG A 131 1.81 2.53 -0.56
CA ARG A 131 1.49 3.76 0.16
C ARG A 131 1.57 4.99 -0.74
N HIS A 132 2.60 5.10 -1.58
CA HIS A 132 2.73 6.19 -2.55
C HIS A 132 1.56 6.20 -3.54
N THR A 133 1.22 5.04 -4.09
CA THR A 133 0.09 4.89 -5.01
C THR A 133 -1.23 5.31 -4.34
N TYR A 134 -1.47 4.89 -3.09
CA TYR A 134 -2.64 5.29 -2.32
C TYR A 134 -2.74 6.82 -2.21
N ILE A 135 -1.67 7.49 -1.79
CA ILE A 135 -1.63 8.95 -1.64
C ILE A 135 -1.85 9.64 -2.99
N THR A 136 -1.17 9.18 -4.04
CA THR A 136 -1.29 9.73 -5.39
C THR A 136 -2.71 9.60 -5.94
N ASN A 137 -3.36 8.45 -5.72
CA ASN A 137 -4.73 8.21 -6.15
C ASN A 137 -5.74 9.10 -5.41
N LEU A 138 -5.56 9.32 -4.10
CA LEU A 138 -6.40 10.25 -3.34
C LEU A 138 -6.30 11.68 -3.88
N ILE A 139 -5.08 12.14 -4.15
CA ILE A 139 -4.83 13.47 -4.74
C ILE A 139 -5.44 13.56 -6.13
N ALA A 140 -5.27 12.53 -6.96
CA ALA A 140 -5.83 12.46 -8.30
C ALA A 140 -7.37 12.47 -8.30
N ALA A 141 -7.99 11.86 -7.28
CA ALA A 141 -9.43 11.88 -7.03
C ALA A 141 -9.95 13.21 -6.48
N GLY A 142 -9.08 14.21 -6.26
CA GLY A 142 -9.47 15.53 -5.78
C GLY A 142 -9.62 15.64 -4.25
N VAL A 143 -9.18 14.64 -3.50
CA VAL A 143 -9.19 14.72 -2.02
C VAL A 143 -8.22 15.83 -1.59
N ASP A 144 -8.67 16.68 -0.67
CA ASP A 144 -7.88 17.81 -0.21
C ASP A 144 -6.58 17.37 0.48
N PRO A 145 -5.49 18.15 0.35
CA PRO A 145 -4.17 17.75 0.85
C PRO A 145 -4.13 17.53 2.37
N LYS A 146 -5.00 18.20 3.14
CA LYS A 146 -5.03 18.06 4.59
C LYS A 146 -5.64 16.72 5.00
N THR A 147 -6.70 16.31 4.33
CA THR A 147 -7.31 14.99 4.47
C THR A 147 -6.33 13.90 4.05
N VAL A 148 -5.63 14.08 2.92
CA VAL A 148 -4.59 13.13 2.47
C VAL A 148 -3.45 13.03 3.49
N GLN A 149 -3.01 14.16 4.07
CA GLN A 149 -2.00 14.18 5.14
C GLN A 149 -2.44 13.34 6.34
N TYR A 150 -3.69 13.53 6.78
CA TYR A 150 -4.28 12.78 7.89
C TYR A 150 -4.35 11.29 7.58
N LEU A 151 -4.95 10.89 6.45
CA LEU A 151 -5.09 9.49 6.05
C LEU A 151 -3.74 8.80 5.86
N ALA A 152 -2.75 9.51 5.30
CA ALA A 152 -1.39 9.03 5.20
C ALA A 152 -0.67 8.97 6.56
N GLY A 153 -1.05 9.77 7.55
CA GLY A 153 -0.35 9.89 8.82
C GLY A 153 1.01 10.56 8.67
N HIS A 154 1.09 11.58 7.81
CA HIS A 154 2.28 12.40 7.70
C HIS A 154 2.28 13.46 8.80
N GLU A 155 3.36 13.50 9.58
CA GLU A 155 3.53 14.50 10.63
C GLU A 155 3.66 15.91 10.04
N SER A 156 4.41 16.03 8.95
CA SER A 156 4.58 17.28 8.21
C SER A 156 3.73 17.29 6.93
N SER A 157 3.09 18.44 6.66
CA SER A 157 2.36 18.67 5.40
C SER A 157 3.28 18.73 4.19
N LYS A 158 4.56 19.03 4.37
CA LYS A 158 5.55 19.16 3.30
C LYS A 158 5.54 17.95 2.35
N ILE A 159 5.62 16.73 2.91
CA ILE A 159 5.64 15.50 2.11
C ILE A 159 4.37 15.36 1.26
N THR A 160 3.21 15.65 1.85
CA THR A 160 1.93 15.58 1.12
C THR A 160 1.86 16.66 0.04
N MET A 161 2.31 17.88 0.34
CA MET A 161 2.31 18.98 -0.61
C MET A 161 3.30 18.75 -1.77
N ASP A 162 4.47 18.16 -1.51
CA ASP A 162 5.42 17.80 -2.57
C ASP A 162 4.83 16.77 -3.54
N ILE A 163 4.07 15.79 -3.02
CA ILE A 163 3.37 14.81 -3.87
C ILE A 163 2.22 15.48 -4.62
N TYR A 164 1.44 16.33 -3.94
CA TYR A 164 0.33 17.08 -4.54
C TYR A 164 0.81 17.94 -5.71
N ALA A 165 1.88 18.70 -5.53
CA ALA A 165 2.47 19.51 -6.56
C ALA A 165 2.86 18.67 -7.79
N LYS A 166 3.55 17.54 -7.59
CA LYS A 166 3.94 16.63 -8.68
C LYS A 166 2.73 16.09 -9.45
N VAL A 167 1.67 15.67 -8.74
CA VAL A 167 0.45 15.13 -9.39
C VAL A 167 -0.23 16.21 -10.23
N LYS A 168 -0.35 17.44 -9.70
CA LYS A 168 -0.98 18.57 -10.43
C LYS A 168 -0.12 19.06 -11.58
N TYR A 169 1.20 19.16 -11.43
CA TYR A 169 2.09 19.54 -12.56
C TYR A 169 2.04 18.56 -13.73
N ASN A 170 1.71 17.29 -13.48
CA ASN A 170 1.54 16.31 -14.55
C ASN A 170 0.17 16.40 -15.25
N ARG A 171 -0.68 17.37 -14.86
CA ARG A 171 -2.02 17.61 -15.43
C ARG A 171 -2.25 19.09 -15.74
N PRO A 172 -1.43 19.70 -16.65
CA PRO A 172 -1.51 21.13 -16.95
C PRO A 172 -2.89 21.55 -17.46
N GLU A 173 -3.61 20.65 -18.15
CA GLU A 173 -4.96 20.91 -18.68
C GLU A 173 -6.00 21.15 -17.57
N GLU A 174 -5.89 20.45 -16.44
CA GLU A 174 -6.77 20.67 -15.27
C GLU A 174 -6.50 22.04 -14.64
N VAL A 175 -5.22 22.44 -14.58
CA VAL A 175 -4.81 23.76 -14.08
C VAL A 175 -5.30 24.88 -15.02
N ALA A 176 -5.17 24.69 -16.32
CA ALA A 176 -5.66 25.65 -17.32
C ALA A 176 -7.18 25.85 -17.20
N LYS A 177 -7.95 24.77 -17.15
CA LYS A 177 -9.42 24.85 -16.95
C LYS A 177 -9.81 25.56 -15.65
N ALA A 178 -9.07 25.30 -14.56
CA ALA A 178 -9.33 25.98 -13.29
C ALA A 178 -9.05 27.49 -13.35
N LEU A 179 -8.00 27.89 -14.07
CA LEU A 179 -7.67 29.30 -14.33
C LEU A 179 -8.77 29.96 -15.19
N ASP A 180 -9.16 29.36 -16.31
CA ASP A 180 -10.22 29.87 -17.17
C ASP A 180 -11.53 30.07 -16.39
N GLY A 181 -11.93 29.09 -15.59
CA GLY A 181 -13.12 29.21 -14.71
C GLY A 181 -13.01 30.34 -13.70
N ALA A 182 -11.84 30.52 -13.08
CA ALA A 182 -11.63 31.60 -12.11
C ALA A 182 -11.71 33.00 -12.76
N PHE A 183 -11.14 33.15 -13.96
CA PHE A 183 -11.22 34.42 -14.70
C PHE A 183 -12.63 34.70 -15.22
N THR A 184 -13.38 33.70 -15.66
CA THR A 184 -14.78 33.88 -16.07
C THR A 184 -15.64 34.36 -14.90
N LEU A 185 -15.55 33.74 -13.73
CA LEU A 185 -16.26 34.14 -12.54
C LEU A 185 -15.88 35.57 -12.09
N TRP A 186 -14.59 35.94 -12.22
CA TRP A 186 -14.12 37.27 -11.86
C TRP A 186 -14.70 38.33 -12.81
N ASN A 187 -14.76 38.05 -14.11
CA ASN A 187 -15.34 38.96 -15.13
C ASN A 187 -16.85 39.16 -14.90
N GLU A 188 -17.59 38.08 -14.63
CA GLU A 188 -19.03 38.14 -14.31
C GLU A 188 -19.32 38.99 -13.06
N GLN A 189 -18.47 38.88 -12.01
CA GLN A 189 -18.62 39.66 -10.78
C GLN A 189 -18.25 41.13 -10.92
N ASN A 190 -17.39 41.49 -11.88
CA ASN A 190 -16.90 42.86 -12.09
C ASN A 190 -17.50 43.54 -13.33
N GLY A 191 -18.40 42.86 -14.06
CA GLY A 191 -19.14 43.45 -15.19
C GLY A 191 -18.29 43.76 -16.41
N ILE A 192 -17.22 42.98 -16.64
CA ILE A 192 -16.33 43.11 -17.79
C ILE A 192 -16.61 42.02 -18.80
#